data_de937eef1422449b7b6c9a4abd61edbf
#
_entry.id   de937eef1422449b7b6c9a4abd61edbf
#
_cell.length_a   1.000
_cell.length_b   1.000
_cell.length_c   1.000
_cell.angle_alpha   90.00
_cell.angle_beta   90.00
_cell.angle_gamma   90.00
#
_symmetry.space_group_name_H-M   'P 1'
#
loop_
_entity.id
_entity.type
_entity.pdbx_description
1 polymer ?
#
loop_
_entity_poly.entity_id
_entity_poly.type
_entity_poly.pdbx_seq_one_letter_code
_entity_poly.pdbx_strand_id
1 'polypeptide(L)'
;MKRINALTIAGTDPSGGAGIQADLKTFSALGAYGCSVITALVAQNTRGVQSVYRIEPDFVAAQLDSVFSDVRIDTTKIGMLAETDIVEAVAERLQRYQIQNVVLDTVMLAKSGDPLLSPSAVATLRSRLLPHVSLITPNLPEAAALLDAPHARTEQEMLEQGRELLAMGCGAVLMKGGHLDDEQSPDWLFTREGEQRFRSEEH
;
A
#
# COMPACT_ATOMS: atom_id res chain seq x y z
N MET A 1 19.39 -13.79 16.55
CA MET A 1 18.55 -12.61 16.20
C MET A 1 17.09 -12.98 16.44
N LYS A 2 16.28 -12.05 16.96
CA LYS A 2 14.84 -12.25 17.11
C LYS A 2 14.21 -12.24 15.72
N ARG A 3 13.43 -13.27 15.36
CA ARG A 3 12.77 -13.36 14.06
C ARG A 3 11.71 -12.25 13.95
N ILE A 4 11.68 -11.55 12.84
CA ILE A 4 10.68 -10.51 12.52
C ILE A 4 9.42 -11.20 12.01
N ASN A 5 8.26 -10.83 12.54
CA ASN A 5 6.97 -11.26 12.05
C ASN A 5 6.36 -10.13 11.21
N ALA A 6 6.09 -10.41 9.93
CA ALA A 6 5.55 -9.47 8.97
C ALA A 6 4.16 -9.92 8.53
N LEU A 7 3.20 -9.00 8.54
CA LEU A 7 1.85 -9.24 8.06
C LEU A 7 1.66 -8.56 6.71
N THR A 8 1.05 -9.24 5.73
CA THR A 8 0.48 -8.61 4.55
C THR A 8 -1.04 -8.61 4.62
N ILE A 9 -1.66 -7.48 4.29
CA ILE A 9 -3.11 -7.30 4.15
C ILE A 9 -3.37 -6.90 2.70
N ALA A 10 -3.80 -7.84 1.86
CA ALA A 10 -3.96 -7.61 0.43
C ALA A 10 -4.84 -8.66 -0.26
N GLY A 11 -5.15 -8.45 -1.52
CA GLY A 11 -5.76 -9.46 -2.38
C GLY A 11 -4.78 -10.57 -2.76
N THR A 12 -5.31 -11.63 -3.34
CA THR A 12 -4.52 -12.76 -3.86
C THR A 12 -4.05 -12.50 -5.29
N ASP A 13 -2.93 -13.14 -5.67
CA ASP A 13 -2.52 -13.31 -7.06
C ASP A 13 -2.11 -14.76 -7.30
N PRO A 14 -2.98 -15.58 -7.94
CA PRO A 14 -2.68 -16.99 -8.23
C PRO A 14 -1.42 -17.18 -9.06
N SER A 15 -1.02 -16.20 -9.87
CA SER A 15 0.22 -16.26 -10.66
C SER A 15 1.48 -16.02 -9.84
N GLY A 16 1.32 -15.46 -8.63
CA GLY A 16 2.38 -15.29 -7.64
C GLY A 16 3.31 -14.10 -7.87
N GLY A 17 2.97 -13.19 -8.80
CA GLY A 17 3.75 -11.99 -9.13
C GLY A 17 3.36 -10.74 -8.35
N ALA A 18 2.22 -10.76 -7.65
CA ALA A 18 1.68 -9.66 -6.87
C ALA A 18 0.95 -10.19 -5.62
N GLY A 19 0.21 -9.32 -4.94
CA GLY A 19 -0.65 -9.65 -3.81
C GLY A 19 0.08 -10.35 -2.67
N ILE A 20 -0.70 -11.06 -1.83
CA ILE A 20 -0.13 -11.77 -0.68
C ILE A 20 0.94 -12.78 -1.06
N GLN A 21 0.87 -13.40 -2.25
CA GLN A 21 1.82 -14.42 -2.70
C GLN A 21 3.21 -13.80 -2.93
N ALA A 22 3.30 -12.64 -3.57
CA ALA A 22 4.56 -11.93 -3.75
C ALA A 22 5.11 -11.44 -2.41
N ASP A 23 4.25 -10.89 -1.54
CA ASP A 23 4.63 -10.39 -0.23
C ASP A 23 5.20 -11.51 0.66
N LEU A 24 4.52 -12.65 0.75
CA LEU A 24 4.97 -13.79 1.55
C LEU A 24 6.28 -14.39 1.05
N LYS A 25 6.49 -14.46 -0.28
CA LYS A 25 7.77 -14.88 -0.87
C LYS A 25 8.89 -13.92 -0.47
N THR A 26 8.62 -12.61 -0.53
CA THR A 26 9.59 -11.58 -0.16
C THR A 26 9.93 -11.64 1.32
N PHE A 27 8.92 -11.76 2.20
CA PHE A 27 9.13 -11.93 3.64
C PHE A 27 9.99 -13.15 3.94
N SER A 28 9.68 -14.28 3.30
CA SER A 28 10.44 -15.52 3.47
C SER A 28 11.89 -15.39 2.99
N ALA A 29 12.10 -14.77 1.81
CA ALA A 29 13.44 -14.54 1.25
C ALA A 29 14.30 -13.65 2.15
N LEU A 30 13.69 -12.70 2.86
CA LEU A 30 14.33 -11.81 3.82
C LEU A 30 14.42 -12.40 5.25
N GLY A 31 14.03 -13.66 5.45
CA GLY A 31 14.11 -14.35 6.74
C GLY A 31 13.02 -13.96 7.75
N ALA A 32 12.00 -13.24 7.35
CA ALA A 32 10.86 -12.92 8.19
C ALA A 32 9.84 -14.08 8.25
N TYR A 33 9.04 -14.13 9.33
CA TYR A 33 7.87 -14.98 9.42
C TYR A 33 6.68 -14.21 8.82
N GLY A 34 6.16 -14.71 7.69
CA GLY A 34 5.07 -14.06 6.96
C GLY A 34 3.71 -14.54 7.44
N CYS A 35 2.84 -13.59 7.80
CA CYS A 35 1.40 -13.79 8.01
C CYS A 35 0.63 -13.08 6.89
N SER A 36 -0.62 -13.48 6.64
CA SER A 36 -1.46 -12.83 5.63
C SER A 36 -2.91 -12.71 6.07
N VAL A 37 -3.54 -11.60 5.68
CA VAL A 37 -4.98 -11.36 5.72
C VAL A 37 -5.43 -11.05 4.29
N ILE A 38 -6.45 -11.76 3.83
CA ILE A 38 -6.93 -11.68 2.45
C ILE A 38 -8.10 -10.71 2.38
N THR A 39 -8.01 -9.71 1.50
CA THR A 39 -9.07 -8.71 1.27
C THR A 39 -9.96 -9.04 0.07
N ALA A 40 -9.42 -9.76 -0.91
CA ALA A 40 -10.16 -10.25 -2.07
C ALA A 40 -9.48 -11.50 -2.63
N LEU A 41 -10.27 -12.44 -3.16
CA LEU A 41 -9.76 -13.54 -3.97
C LEU A 41 -9.81 -13.11 -5.44
N VAL A 42 -8.67 -13.17 -6.11
CA VAL A 42 -8.54 -12.69 -7.48
C VAL A 42 -8.18 -13.85 -8.40
N ALA A 43 -8.95 -14.03 -9.47
CA ALA A 43 -8.57 -14.89 -10.58
C ALA A 43 -7.81 -14.02 -11.58
N GLN A 44 -6.49 -14.17 -11.61
CA GLN A 44 -5.61 -13.43 -12.52
C GLN A 44 -4.42 -14.28 -12.96
N ASN A 45 -3.80 -13.83 -14.03
CA ASN A 45 -2.57 -14.37 -14.58
C ASN A 45 -1.69 -13.24 -15.11
N THR A 46 -0.58 -13.56 -15.77
CA THR A 46 0.36 -12.55 -16.32
C THR A 46 -0.23 -11.66 -17.42
N ARG A 47 -1.42 -11.97 -17.93
CA ARG A 47 -2.12 -11.21 -18.98
C ARG A 47 -3.14 -10.23 -18.41
N GLY A 48 -3.59 -10.41 -17.14
CA GLY A 48 -4.56 -9.53 -16.51
C GLY A 48 -5.47 -10.21 -15.51
N VAL A 49 -6.39 -9.42 -14.97
CA VAL A 49 -7.41 -9.84 -14.01
C VAL A 49 -8.65 -10.33 -14.75
N GLN A 50 -9.12 -11.55 -14.47
CA GLN A 50 -10.32 -12.14 -15.07
C GLN A 50 -11.54 -11.92 -14.18
N SER A 51 -11.39 -12.08 -12.85
CA SER A 51 -12.47 -11.83 -11.90
C SER A 51 -11.94 -11.58 -10.50
N VAL A 52 -12.73 -10.85 -9.71
CA VAL A 52 -12.45 -10.56 -8.29
C VAL A 52 -13.64 -11.08 -7.48
N TYR A 53 -13.35 -11.94 -6.51
CA TYR A 53 -14.33 -12.37 -5.51
C TYR A 53 -14.13 -11.55 -4.24
N ARG A 54 -15.14 -10.80 -3.87
CA ARG A 54 -15.16 -9.95 -2.69
C ARG A 54 -15.15 -10.79 -1.41
N ILE A 55 -14.33 -10.41 -0.44
CA ILE A 55 -14.42 -10.93 0.92
C ILE A 55 -15.25 -9.93 1.74
N GLU A 56 -16.20 -10.44 2.52
CA GLU A 56 -17.03 -9.61 3.38
C GLU A 56 -16.15 -8.87 4.43
N PRO A 57 -16.41 -7.58 4.71
CA PRO A 57 -15.60 -6.78 5.63
C PRO A 57 -15.50 -7.38 7.03
N ASP A 58 -16.59 -7.98 7.52
CA ASP A 58 -16.61 -8.67 8.81
C ASP A 58 -15.65 -9.87 8.85
N PHE A 59 -15.47 -10.55 7.71
CA PHE A 59 -14.52 -11.65 7.64
C PHE A 59 -13.09 -11.18 7.52
N VAL A 60 -12.83 -10.06 6.83
CA VAL A 60 -11.52 -9.40 6.85
C VAL A 60 -11.16 -8.98 8.29
N ALA A 61 -12.12 -8.38 8.99
CA ALA A 61 -11.97 -8.02 10.40
C ALA A 61 -11.68 -9.25 11.29
N ALA A 62 -12.39 -10.36 11.09
CA ALA A 62 -12.17 -11.60 11.84
C ALA A 62 -10.76 -12.20 11.60
N GLN A 63 -10.26 -12.15 10.35
CA GLN A 63 -8.87 -12.55 10.04
C GLN A 63 -7.86 -11.68 10.79
N LEU A 64 -8.06 -10.35 10.80
CA LEU A 64 -7.21 -9.39 11.52
C LEU A 64 -7.24 -9.65 13.03
N ASP A 65 -8.44 -9.80 13.61
CA ASP A 65 -8.61 -10.10 15.03
C ASP A 65 -7.93 -11.42 15.41
N SER A 66 -8.02 -12.45 14.56
CA SER A 66 -7.35 -13.74 14.77
C SER A 66 -5.82 -13.61 14.81
N VAL A 67 -5.24 -12.87 13.87
CA VAL A 67 -3.79 -12.68 13.80
C VAL A 67 -3.29 -11.79 14.94
N PHE A 68 -3.91 -10.62 15.13
CA PHE A 68 -3.43 -9.63 16.10
C PHE A 68 -3.62 -10.05 17.56
N SER A 69 -4.57 -10.95 17.86
CA SER A 69 -4.78 -11.44 19.23
C SER A 69 -3.75 -12.48 19.69
N ASP A 70 -3.04 -13.13 18.75
CA ASP A 70 -2.14 -14.23 19.06
C ASP A 70 -0.70 -13.95 18.56
N VAL A 71 -0.54 -13.49 17.33
CA VAL A 71 0.78 -13.30 16.71
C VAL A 71 1.29 -11.88 16.96
N ARG A 72 2.44 -11.77 17.63
CA ARG A 72 3.13 -10.48 17.71
C ARG A 72 3.61 -10.06 16.31
N ILE A 73 2.99 -9.05 15.74
CA ILE A 73 3.38 -8.47 14.45
C ILE A 73 4.36 -7.32 14.67
N ASP A 74 5.51 -7.36 13.99
CA ASP A 74 6.56 -6.33 14.06
C ASP A 74 6.40 -5.28 12.96
N THR A 75 5.84 -5.64 11.80
CA THR A 75 5.56 -4.75 10.67
C THR A 75 4.39 -5.27 9.84
N THR A 76 3.65 -4.36 9.22
CA THR A 76 2.49 -4.67 8.38
C THR A 76 2.62 -3.98 7.03
N LYS A 77 2.45 -4.72 5.93
CA LYS A 77 2.29 -4.16 4.59
C LYS A 77 0.82 -4.23 4.20
N ILE A 78 0.27 -3.15 3.72
CA ILE A 78 -1.07 -3.08 3.16
C ILE A 78 -0.95 -2.89 1.65
N GLY A 79 -1.62 -3.74 0.89
CA GLY A 79 -1.76 -3.63 -0.55
C GLY A 79 -3.19 -3.26 -0.95
N MET A 80 -3.75 -3.97 -1.93
CA MET A 80 -5.10 -3.72 -2.45
C MET A 80 -6.17 -4.00 -1.39
N LEU A 81 -6.99 -2.99 -1.07
CA LEU A 81 -8.14 -3.09 -0.16
C LEU A 81 -9.48 -3.16 -0.88
N ALA A 82 -9.54 -2.73 -2.13
CA ALA A 82 -10.68 -2.76 -3.05
C ALA A 82 -11.86 -1.85 -2.66
N GLU A 83 -12.41 -1.95 -1.45
CA GLU A 83 -13.70 -1.39 -1.06
C GLU A 83 -13.59 -0.49 0.17
N THR A 84 -14.50 0.49 0.27
CA THR A 84 -14.57 1.46 1.37
C THR A 84 -14.68 0.80 2.74
N ASP A 85 -15.58 -0.15 2.87
CA ASP A 85 -15.85 -0.86 4.13
C ASP A 85 -14.69 -1.77 4.57
N ILE A 86 -13.91 -2.29 3.63
CA ILE A 86 -12.67 -3.02 3.94
C ILE A 86 -11.59 -2.04 4.45
N VAL A 87 -11.46 -0.84 3.84
CA VAL A 87 -10.55 0.20 4.33
C VAL A 87 -10.91 0.58 5.78
N GLU A 88 -12.21 0.75 6.08
CA GLU A 88 -12.68 1.06 7.44
C GLU A 88 -12.38 -0.07 8.42
N ALA A 89 -12.66 -1.32 8.06
CA ALA A 89 -12.39 -2.48 8.89
C ALA A 89 -10.90 -2.63 9.22
N VAL A 90 -10.03 -2.41 8.24
CA VAL A 90 -8.58 -2.45 8.43
C VAL A 90 -8.12 -1.31 9.35
N ALA A 91 -8.53 -0.06 9.07
CA ALA A 91 -8.16 1.11 9.86
C ALA A 91 -8.57 0.97 11.34
N GLU A 92 -9.79 0.49 11.58
CA GLU A 92 -10.30 0.23 12.94
C GLU A 92 -9.45 -0.81 13.69
N ARG A 93 -9.04 -1.90 13.04
CA ARG A 93 -8.22 -2.94 13.68
C ARG A 93 -6.79 -2.48 13.92
N LEU A 94 -6.18 -1.74 13.00
CA LEU A 94 -4.87 -1.13 13.23
C LEU A 94 -4.88 -0.23 14.48
N GLN A 95 -5.91 0.59 14.62
CA GLN A 95 -6.09 1.47 15.77
C GLN A 95 -6.35 0.67 17.06
N ARG A 96 -7.29 -0.28 17.04
CA ARG A 96 -7.67 -1.11 18.19
C ARG A 96 -6.48 -1.87 18.78
N TYR A 97 -5.65 -2.46 17.91
CA TYR A 97 -4.48 -3.25 18.33
C TYR A 97 -3.19 -2.41 18.38
N GLN A 98 -3.27 -1.09 18.15
CA GLN A 98 -2.13 -0.16 18.17
C GLN A 98 -0.94 -0.62 17.31
N ILE A 99 -1.25 -1.11 16.11
CA ILE A 99 -0.26 -1.69 15.20
C ILE A 99 0.69 -0.58 14.72
N GLN A 100 1.98 -0.84 14.83
CA GLN A 100 3.06 0.05 14.42
C GLN A 100 3.74 -0.44 13.13
N ASN A 101 4.58 0.42 12.54
CA ASN A 101 5.38 0.08 11.35
C ASN A 101 4.52 -0.41 10.18
N VAL A 102 3.50 0.37 9.84
CA VAL A 102 2.58 0.09 8.75
C VAL A 102 3.06 0.75 7.47
N VAL A 103 3.27 -0.05 6.42
CA VAL A 103 3.59 0.41 5.06
C VAL A 103 2.36 0.23 4.18
N LEU A 104 1.87 1.29 3.58
CA LEU A 104 0.76 1.26 2.63
C LEU A 104 1.29 1.43 1.21
N ASP A 105 1.18 0.36 0.43
CA ASP A 105 1.32 0.43 -1.02
C ASP A 105 -0.02 0.87 -1.60
N THR A 106 -0.04 2.07 -2.18
CA THR A 106 -1.25 2.80 -2.58
C THR A 106 -1.85 2.29 -3.89
N VAL A 107 -1.99 0.97 -4.02
CA VAL A 107 -2.47 0.31 -5.24
C VAL A 107 -3.88 0.77 -5.59
N MET A 108 -4.01 1.66 -6.58
CA MET A 108 -5.28 2.22 -7.04
C MET A 108 -5.68 1.77 -8.43
N LEU A 109 -4.70 1.39 -9.25
CA LEU A 109 -4.89 0.94 -10.61
C LEU A 109 -4.23 -0.43 -10.82
N ALA A 110 -4.89 -1.31 -11.56
CA ALA A 110 -4.27 -2.52 -12.07
C ALA A 110 -3.24 -2.16 -13.17
N LYS A 111 -2.32 -3.06 -13.48
CA LYS A 111 -1.41 -2.89 -14.63
C LYS A 111 -2.14 -2.68 -15.96
N SER A 112 -3.37 -3.17 -16.08
CA SER A 112 -4.28 -2.94 -17.21
C SER A 112 -4.84 -1.52 -17.28
N GLY A 113 -4.68 -0.69 -16.22
CA GLY A 113 -5.27 0.64 -16.09
C GLY A 113 -6.67 0.64 -15.45
N ASP A 114 -7.22 -0.52 -15.12
CA ASP A 114 -8.53 -0.61 -14.46
C ASP A 114 -8.46 -0.08 -13.02
N PRO A 115 -9.45 0.73 -12.57
CA PRO A 115 -9.48 1.21 -11.19
C PRO A 115 -9.72 0.05 -10.22
N LEU A 116 -8.85 -0.08 -9.24
CA LEU A 116 -8.92 -1.06 -8.15
C LEU A 116 -9.52 -0.49 -6.87
N LEU A 117 -9.68 0.83 -6.79
CA LEU A 117 -10.31 1.56 -5.70
C LEU A 117 -11.35 2.53 -6.24
N SER A 118 -12.53 2.56 -5.63
CA SER A 118 -13.54 3.57 -5.92
C SER A 118 -13.12 4.95 -5.37
N PRO A 119 -13.64 6.08 -5.90
CA PRO A 119 -13.38 7.40 -5.35
C PRO A 119 -13.74 7.52 -3.86
N SER A 120 -14.81 6.87 -3.42
CA SER A 120 -15.20 6.81 -2.00
C SER A 120 -14.18 6.05 -1.14
N ALA A 121 -13.62 4.96 -1.66
CA ALA A 121 -12.57 4.22 -0.97
C ALA A 121 -11.27 5.04 -0.84
N VAL A 122 -10.91 5.85 -1.86
CA VAL A 122 -9.77 6.78 -1.79
C VAL A 122 -10.00 7.83 -0.70
N ALA A 123 -11.21 8.43 -0.63
CA ALA A 123 -11.55 9.40 0.41
C ALA A 123 -11.47 8.79 1.82
N THR A 124 -11.96 7.57 1.98
CA THR A 124 -11.88 6.84 3.27
C THR A 124 -10.44 6.47 3.62
N LEU A 125 -9.64 6.03 2.65
CA LEU A 125 -8.21 5.76 2.84
C LEU A 125 -7.48 7.01 3.35
N ARG A 126 -7.73 8.18 2.74
CA ARG A 126 -7.16 9.47 3.17
C ARG A 126 -7.52 9.82 4.60
N SER A 127 -8.80 9.71 4.96
CA SER A 127 -9.31 10.21 6.25
C SER A 127 -9.15 9.20 7.39
N ARG A 128 -9.21 7.90 7.11
CA ARG A 128 -9.27 6.86 8.14
C ARG A 128 -7.99 6.04 8.26
N LEU A 129 -7.26 5.83 7.15
CA LEU A 129 -6.10 4.92 7.15
C LEU A 129 -4.77 5.68 7.19
N LEU A 130 -4.59 6.73 6.38
CA LEU A 130 -3.33 7.46 6.29
C LEU A 130 -2.76 7.95 7.64
N PRO A 131 -3.57 8.46 8.60
CA PRO A 131 -3.03 8.89 9.90
C PRO A 131 -2.40 7.76 10.74
N HIS A 132 -2.66 6.51 10.39
CA HIS A 132 -2.13 5.33 11.10
C HIS A 132 -0.99 4.64 10.36
N VAL A 133 -0.53 5.22 9.23
CA VAL A 133 0.48 4.62 8.36
C VAL A 133 1.84 5.27 8.59
N SER A 134 2.88 4.44 8.73
CA SER A 134 4.26 4.91 8.92
C SER A 134 4.90 5.35 7.60
N LEU A 135 4.53 4.72 6.49
CA LEU A 135 5.07 4.99 5.16
C LEU A 135 4.02 4.69 4.09
N ILE A 136 3.86 5.60 3.14
CA ILE A 136 3.13 5.34 1.90
C ILE A 136 4.10 5.32 0.71
N THR A 137 3.80 4.52 -0.33
CA THR A 137 4.70 4.33 -1.49
C THR A 137 4.00 4.61 -2.83
N PRO A 138 3.43 5.81 -3.04
CA PRO A 138 2.69 6.12 -4.26
C PRO A 138 3.61 6.30 -5.48
N ASN A 139 3.12 5.88 -6.65
CA ASN A 139 3.59 6.42 -7.93
C ASN A 139 2.89 7.75 -8.23
N LEU A 140 3.26 8.43 -9.32
CA LEU A 140 2.71 9.77 -9.63
C LEU A 140 1.18 9.75 -9.90
N PRO A 141 0.60 8.78 -10.65
CA PRO A 141 -0.84 8.64 -10.76
C PRO A 141 -1.56 8.40 -9.43
N GLU A 142 -0.99 7.60 -8.54
CA GLU A 142 -1.54 7.32 -7.21
C GLU A 142 -1.47 8.56 -6.30
N ALA A 143 -0.37 9.30 -6.35
CA ALA A 143 -0.21 10.56 -5.64
C ALA A 143 -1.27 11.59 -6.08
N ALA A 144 -1.45 11.75 -7.39
CA ALA A 144 -2.46 12.63 -7.96
C ALA A 144 -3.89 12.24 -7.51
N ALA A 145 -4.21 10.95 -7.51
CA ALA A 145 -5.51 10.46 -7.02
C ALA A 145 -5.70 10.70 -5.52
N LEU A 146 -4.66 10.52 -4.71
CA LEU A 146 -4.69 10.82 -3.28
C LEU A 146 -4.89 12.31 -3.00
N LEU A 147 -4.33 13.19 -3.83
CA LEU A 147 -4.41 14.64 -3.65
C LEU A 147 -5.64 15.28 -4.32
N ASP A 148 -6.34 14.52 -5.18
CA ASP A 148 -7.35 15.06 -6.09
C ASP A 148 -6.77 16.16 -6.99
N ALA A 149 -5.60 15.91 -7.54
CA ALA A 149 -4.77 16.85 -8.29
C ALA A 149 -4.36 16.28 -9.67
N PRO A 150 -3.89 17.12 -10.59
CA PRO A 150 -3.26 16.63 -11.82
C PRO A 150 -2.02 15.79 -11.55
N HIS A 151 -1.69 14.88 -12.49
CA HIS A 151 -0.45 14.11 -12.41
C HIS A 151 0.77 15.04 -12.52
N ALA A 152 1.75 14.86 -11.62
CA ALA A 152 3.03 15.50 -11.73
C ALA A 152 3.75 15.03 -13.01
N ARG A 153 4.30 15.96 -13.77
CA ARG A 153 5.06 15.71 -15.00
C ARG A 153 6.53 16.06 -14.85
N THR A 154 6.85 16.88 -13.87
CA THR A 154 8.19 17.35 -13.55
C THR A 154 8.60 16.92 -12.15
N GLU A 155 9.91 16.82 -11.90
CA GLU A 155 10.44 16.55 -10.56
C GLU A 155 9.98 17.61 -9.54
N GLN A 156 9.85 18.88 -9.95
CA GLN A 156 9.37 19.95 -9.08
C GLN A 156 7.91 19.73 -8.64
N GLU A 157 7.01 19.37 -9.55
CA GLU A 157 5.62 19.05 -9.22
C GLU A 157 5.52 17.80 -8.33
N MET A 158 6.38 16.79 -8.58
CA MET A 158 6.49 15.60 -7.73
C MET A 158 6.91 15.95 -6.31
N LEU A 159 7.87 16.87 -6.14
CA LEU A 159 8.29 17.35 -4.82
C LEU A 159 7.16 18.07 -4.08
N GLU A 160 6.40 18.90 -4.77
CA GLU A 160 5.24 19.60 -4.21
C GLU A 160 4.19 18.60 -3.74
N GLN A 161 3.81 17.64 -4.59
CA GLN A 161 2.85 16.59 -4.24
C GLN A 161 3.34 15.70 -3.07
N GLY A 162 4.62 15.38 -3.01
CA GLY A 162 5.20 14.59 -1.91
C GLY A 162 5.06 15.29 -0.55
N ARG A 163 5.28 16.62 -0.52
CA ARG A 163 5.08 17.45 0.68
C ARG A 163 3.61 17.52 1.09
N GLU A 164 2.71 17.68 0.13
CA GLU A 164 1.27 17.71 0.38
C GLU A 164 0.77 16.37 0.95
N LEU A 165 1.24 15.25 0.41
CA LEU A 165 0.92 13.91 0.93
C LEU A 165 1.43 13.73 2.36
N LEU A 166 2.65 14.16 2.66
CA LEU A 166 3.19 14.09 4.02
C LEU A 166 2.34 14.92 5.00
N ALA A 167 1.83 16.08 4.55
CA ALA A 167 0.95 16.93 5.35
C ALA A 167 -0.42 16.29 5.66
N MET A 168 -0.82 15.23 4.95
CA MET A 168 -2.04 14.47 5.24
C MET A 168 -1.93 13.60 6.51
N GLY A 169 -0.76 13.48 7.12
CA GLY A 169 -0.59 12.89 8.45
C GLY A 169 0.07 11.51 8.49
N CYS A 170 0.49 10.92 7.37
CA CYS A 170 1.33 9.73 7.38
C CYS A 170 2.74 10.04 7.92
N GLY A 171 3.47 9.01 8.34
CA GLY A 171 4.82 9.19 8.92
C GLY A 171 5.88 9.58 7.89
N ALA A 172 5.79 9.03 6.68
CA ALA A 172 6.70 9.28 5.56
C ALA A 172 6.02 8.98 4.22
N VAL A 173 6.59 9.52 3.12
CA VAL A 173 6.12 9.29 1.74
C VAL A 173 7.33 8.92 0.88
N LEU A 174 7.27 7.76 0.22
CA LEU A 174 8.21 7.39 -0.83
C LEU A 174 7.52 7.54 -2.18
N MET A 175 7.77 8.66 -2.85
CA MET A 175 7.27 8.91 -4.21
C MET A 175 8.11 8.16 -5.24
N LYS A 176 7.44 7.35 -6.07
CA LYS A 176 8.08 6.59 -7.17
C LYS A 176 8.02 7.41 -8.47
N GLY A 177 9.19 7.79 -9.01
CA GLY A 177 9.29 8.72 -10.15
C GLY A 177 9.16 8.10 -11.53
N GLY A 178 8.91 6.79 -11.66
CA GLY A 178 8.90 6.04 -12.92
C GLY A 178 7.89 6.47 -14.00
N HIS A 179 7.16 7.58 -13.78
CA HIS A 179 6.19 8.14 -14.71
C HIS A 179 6.48 9.61 -15.06
N LEU A 180 7.68 10.11 -14.73
CA LEU A 180 8.12 11.44 -15.16
C LEU A 180 8.45 11.43 -16.65
N ASP A 181 8.23 12.56 -17.31
CA ASP A 181 8.61 12.78 -18.72
C ASP A 181 10.13 13.08 -18.89
N ASP A 182 10.98 12.52 -18.02
CA ASP A 182 12.44 12.76 -17.99
C ASP A 182 13.21 11.44 -18.19
N GLU A 183 14.44 11.54 -18.71
CA GLU A 183 15.38 10.42 -18.88
C GLU A 183 15.79 9.79 -17.52
N GLN A 184 15.61 10.50 -16.42
CA GLN A 184 15.84 10.04 -15.07
C GLN A 184 14.53 9.92 -14.30
N SER A 185 14.28 8.75 -13.72
CA SER A 185 13.11 8.47 -12.88
C SER A 185 13.51 8.42 -11.40
N PRO A 186 13.78 9.57 -10.74
CA PRO A 186 14.20 9.57 -9.35
C PRO A 186 13.04 9.20 -8.42
N ASP A 187 13.34 8.42 -7.39
CA ASP A 187 12.44 8.26 -6.26
C ASP A 187 12.79 9.28 -5.17
N TRP A 188 11.79 9.76 -4.45
CA TRP A 188 11.98 10.72 -3.36
C TRP A 188 11.31 10.25 -2.07
N LEU A 189 12.08 10.26 -0.99
CA LEU A 189 11.56 10.03 0.37
C LEU A 189 11.36 11.38 1.07
N PHE A 190 10.14 11.58 1.56
CA PHE A 190 9.74 12.73 2.38
C PHE A 190 9.50 12.25 3.81
N THR A 191 10.14 12.91 4.77
CA THR A 191 9.98 12.69 6.20
C THR A 191 9.86 14.03 6.91
N ARG A 192 9.50 14.02 8.18
CA ARG A 192 9.51 15.25 9.01
C ARG A 192 10.91 15.84 9.23
N GLU A 193 11.95 15.03 9.01
CA GLU A 193 13.36 15.42 9.20
C GLU A 193 13.98 15.99 7.93
N GLY A 194 13.36 15.76 6.76
CA GLY A 194 13.84 16.22 5.46
C GLY A 194 13.45 15.35 4.29
N GLU A 195 14.04 15.65 3.16
CA GLU A 195 13.78 15.03 1.87
C GLU A 195 15.05 14.37 1.35
N GLN A 196 14.93 13.18 0.78
CA GLN A 196 16.06 12.45 0.23
C GLN A 196 15.72 11.93 -1.16
N ARG A 197 16.61 12.25 -2.13
CA ARG A 197 16.53 11.76 -3.51
C ARG A 197 17.27 10.43 -3.64
N PHE A 198 16.63 9.47 -4.28
CA PHE A 198 17.27 8.23 -4.72
C PHE A 198 17.37 8.24 -6.25
N ARG A 199 18.49 7.79 -6.78
CA ARG A 199 18.62 7.55 -8.22
C ARG A 199 18.10 6.14 -8.49
N SER A 200 17.13 6.01 -9.36
CA SER A 200 16.82 4.75 -9.99
C SER A 200 17.94 4.49 -11.01
N GLU A 201 18.80 3.51 -10.76
CA GLU A 201 19.63 2.96 -11.83
C GLU A 201 18.70 2.08 -12.65
N GLU A 202 18.40 2.50 -13.88
CA GLU A 202 17.69 1.65 -14.83
C GLU A 202 18.52 0.38 -15.08
N HIS A 203 17.92 -0.75 -14.84
CA HIS A 203 18.43 -2.06 -15.24
C HIS A 203 17.66 -2.60 -16.44
#